data_eba1a395c1c5fa628849965c065938b1
#
_entry.id   eba1a395c1c5fa628849965c065938b1
#
_cell.length_a   1.000
_cell.length_b   1.000
_cell.length_c   1.000
_cell.angle_alpha   90.00
_cell.angle_beta   90.00
_cell.angle_gamma   90.00
#
_symmetry.space_group_name_H-M   'P 1'
#
loop_
_entity.id
_entity.type
_entity.pdbx_description
1 polymer ?
#
loop_
_entity_poly.entity_id
_entity_poly.type
_entity_poly.pdbx_seq_one_letter_code
_entity_poly.pdbx_strand_id
1 'polypeptide(L)'
;MRLIITRPEEDALPLKTKLESRGHSAILAPLLKIVPRLEASVPPLAYQFICTTSANALKFLQVESRLKAIPLLAVGPQSLLTAQENGFKFAEAHGGDVQGLAAHAAAKFVPQKGPVLYLSGAETSADLQALLMAAGFAVERIITYDAVIQRPDDIESAVKGADGVLLYSPRSARLWCDLIASSGLERRAAAPIYYCLSENVAKALPATWQKRVAKTPDEAAMLALLD
;
A
#
# COMPACT_ATOMS: atom_id res chain seq x y z
N MET A 1 15.99 -0.66 19.17
CA MET A 1 16.39 0.13 17.99
C MET A 1 15.52 1.37 17.85
N ARG A 2 16.07 2.44 17.26
CA ARG A 2 15.35 3.65 16.89
C ARG A 2 14.99 3.58 15.39
N LEU A 3 13.73 3.40 15.07
CA LEU A 3 13.25 3.08 13.73
C LEU A 3 12.42 4.21 13.13
N ILE A 4 12.68 4.57 11.87
CA ILE A 4 11.91 5.55 11.12
C ILE A 4 10.81 4.84 10.34
N ILE A 5 9.56 5.30 10.51
CA ILE A 5 8.39 4.80 9.77
C ILE A 5 8.01 5.84 8.72
N THR A 6 8.02 5.42 7.43
CA THR A 6 7.79 6.32 6.29
C THR A 6 6.38 6.20 5.70
N ARG A 7 5.52 5.31 6.24
CA ARG A 7 4.13 5.12 5.80
C ARG A 7 3.26 6.35 6.10
N PRO A 8 2.14 6.53 5.40
CA PRO A 8 1.12 7.49 5.81
C PRO A 8 0.75 7.32 7.28
N GLU A 9 0.44 8.42 7.95
CA GLU A 9 0.25 8.46 9.41
C GLU A 9 -0.75 7.43 9.93
N GLU A 10 -1.86 7.26 9.23
CA GLU A 10 -2.93 6.29 9.57
C GLU A 10 -2.44 4.84 9.63
N ASP A 11 -1.48 4.49 8.75
CA ASP A 11 -0.84 3.17 8.74
C ASP A 11 0.38 3.12 9.67
N ALA A 12 1.01 4.25 9.92
CA ALA A 12 2.21 4.35 10.74
C ALA A 12 1.92 4.25 12.25
N LEU A 13 0.79 4.79 12.73
CA LEU A 13 0.42 4.78 14.14
C LEU A 13 0.23 3.35 14.70
N PRO A 14 -0.53 2.44 14.07
CA PRO A 14 -0.61 1.05 14.52
C PRO A 14 0.73 0.33 14.49
N LEU A 15 1.56 0.59 13.47
CA LEU A 15 2.90 0.02 13.37
C LEU A 15 3.82 0.54 14.47
N LYS A 16 3.76 1.82 14.80
CA LYS A 16 4.49 2.42 15.94
C LYS A 16 4.19 1.67 17.22
N THR A 17 2.91 1.47 17.55
CA THR A 17 2.49 0.72 18.75
C THR A 17 3.06 -0.70 18.77
N LYS A 18 3.07 -1.40 17.63
CA LYS A 18 3.66 -2.74 17.51
C LYS A 18 5.18 -2.75 17.72
N LEU A 19 5.88 -1.74 17.22
CA LEU A 19 7.34 -1.62 17.41
C LEU A 19 7.68 -1.29 18.86
N GLU A 20 6.94 -0.39 19.48
CA GLU A 20 7.13 0.00 20.88
C GLU A 20 6.87 -1.17 21.84
N SER A 21 5.85 -2.01 21.56
CA SER A 21 5.60 -3.23 22.34
C SER A 21 6.71 -4.29 22.22
N ARG A 22 7.57 -4.20 21.18
CA ARG A 22 8.77 -5.02 20.99
C ARG A 22 10.06 -4.38 21.53
N GLY A 23 9.95 -3.27 22.26
CA GLY A 23 11.11 -2.58 22.86
C GLY A 23 11.90 -1.69 21.88
N HIS A 24 11.32 -1.33 20.73
CA HIS A 24 11.91 -0.36 19.82
C HIS A 24 11.34 1.04 20.08
N SER A 25 12.05 2.09 19.72
CA SER A 25 11.49 3.44 19.59
C SER A 25 11.18 3.73 18.12
N ALA A 26 10.03 4.35 17.85
CA ALA A 26 9.59 4.63 16.50
C ALA A 26 9.38 6.13 16.26
N ILE A 27 9.93 6.63 15.15
CA ILE A 27 9.82 8.00 14.69
C ILE A 27 8.91 8.02 13.46
N LEU A 28 7.86 8.81 13.50
CA LEU A 28 7.00 9.03 12.35
C LEU A 28 7.64 10.05 11.40
N ALA A 29 7.91 9.63 10.18
CA ALA A 29 8.39 10.49 9.09
C ALA A 29 7.61 10.15 7.81
N PRO A 30 6.29 10.37 7.79
CA PRO A 30 5.46 10.00 6.66
C PRO A 30 5.86 10.80 5.42
N LEU A 31 6.05 10.09 4.30
CA LEU A 31 6.42 10.67 3.00
C LEU A 31 5.21 10.90 2.10
N LEU A 32 4.08 10.32 2.47
CA LEU A 32 2.81 10.42 1.76
C LEU A 32 1.69 10.66 2.76
N LYS A 33 0.74 11.50 2.35
CA LYS A 33 -0.54 11.70 3.02
C LYS A 33 -1.66 11.17 2.13
N ILE A 34 -2.56 10.38 2.69
CA ILE A 34 -3.75 9.90 1.99
C ILE A 34 -4.83 10.98 2.08
N VAL A 35 -5.31 11.42 0.92
CA VAL A 35 -6.37 12.43 0.80
C VAL A 35 -7.57 11.78 0.12
N PRO A 36 -8.71 11.62 0.81
CA PRO A 36 -9.90 11.03 0.21
C PRO A 36 -10.48 11.93 -0.88
N ARG A 37 -11.04 11.31 -1.93
CA ARG A 37 -11.87 11.98 -2.93
C ARG A 37 -13.33 11.85 -2.50
N LEU A 38 -13.85 12.88 -1.83
CA LEU A 38 -15.20 12.88 -1.25
C LEU A 38 -16.30 12.82 -2.32
N GLU A 39 -16.01 13.29 -3.53
CA GLU A 39 -16.90 13.24 -4.70
C GLU A 39 -16.91 11.89 -5.41
N ALA A 40 -16.06 10.95 -4.99
CA ALA A 40 -16.00 9.63 -5.62
C ALA A 40 -17.34 8.89 -5.43
N SER A 41 -18.01 8.63 -6.52
CA SER A 41 -19.28 7.91 -6.55
C SER A 41 -19.19 6.70 -7.48
N VAL A 42 -19.90 5.64 -7.12
CA VAL A 42 -19.93 4.40 -7.91
C VAL A 42 -21.18 4.41 -8.80
N PRO A 43 -21.05 4.38 -10.14
CA PRO A 43 -22.19 4.30 -11.04
C PRO A 43 -23.11 3.12 -10.71
N PRO A 44 -24.43 3.24 -10.90
CA PRO A 44 -25.40 2.21 -10.56
C PRO A 44 -25.45 1.09 -11.63
N LEU A 45 -24.28 0.51 -11.94
CA LEU A 45 -24.16 -0.61 -12.87
C LEU A 45 -24.25 -1.95 -12.13
N ALA A 46 -24.62 -3.00 -12.88
CA ALA A 46 -24.64 -4.38 -12.38
C ALA A 46 -23.23 -4.98 -12.47
N TYR A 47 -22.37 -4.66 -11.51
CA TYR A 47 -21.02 -5.21 -11.45
C TYR A 47 -21.04 -6.70 -11.10
N GLN A 48 -20.23 -7.50 -11.78
CA GLN A 48 -20.11 -8.92 -11.46
C GLN A 48 -19.13 -9.19 -10.29
N PHE A 49 -18.10 -8.35 -10.13
CA PHE A 49 -17.24 -8.33 -8.95
C PHE A 49 -16.59 -6.96 -8.78
N ILE A 50 -16.04 -6.74 -7.59
CA ILE A 50 -15.25 -5.57 -7.22
C ILE A 50 -13.82 -6.03 -7.03
N CYS A 51 -12.82 -5.23 -7.40
CA CYS A 51 -11.44 -5.49 -7.08
C CYS A 51 -10.75 -4.26 -6.48
N THR A 52 -9.77 -4.51 -5.61
CA THR A 52 -8.92 -3.47 -5.04
C THR A 52 -7.52 -3.98 -4.75
N THR A 53 -6.53 -3.10 -4.91
CA THR A 53 -5.13 -3.36 -4.59
C THR A 53 -4.67 -2.64 -3.31
N SER A 54 -5.57 -1.86 -2.68
CA SER A 54 -5.24 -1.04 -1.52
C SER A 54 -6.41 -0.94 -0.53
N ALA A 55 -6.13 -1.15 0.76
CA ALA A 55 -7.07 -0.91 1.84
C ALA A 55 -7.61 0.53 1.84
N ASN A 56 -6.76 1.51 1.50
CA ASN A 56 -7.15 2.92 1.48
C ASN A 56 -8.25 3.22 0.45
N ALA A 57 -8.37 2.41 -0.62
CA ALA A 57 -9.46 2.57 -1.58
C ALA A 57 -10.84 2.25 -0.99
N LEU A 58 -10.89 1.48 0.09
CA LEU A 58 -12.12 1.10 0.77
C LEU A 58 -12.43 1.97 1.98
N LYS A 59 -11.40 2.52 2.65
CA LYS A 59 -11.55 3.29 3.91
C LYS A 59 -12.43 4.53 3.77
N PHE A 60 -12.37 5.20 2.62
CA PHE A 60 -13.02 6.49 2.40
C PHE A 60 -14.26 6.42 1.51
N LEU A 61 -14.53 5.27 0.92
CA LEU A 61 -15.72 5.08 0.11
C LEU A 61 -16.94 4.88 1.01
N GLN A 62 -17.99 5.69 0.81
CA GLN A 62 -19.30 5.38 1.39
C GLN A 62 -19.90 4.18 0.64
N VAL A 63 -19.71 2.99 1.21
CA VAL A 63 -20.12 1.73 0.58
C VAL A 63 -21.64 1.59 0.64
N GLU A 64 -22.28 1.76 -0.50
CA GLU A 64 -23.71 1.51 -0.65
C GLU A 64 -24.05 0.03 -0.38
N SER A 65 -25.22 -0.22 0.22
CA SER A 65 -25.66 -1.58 0.60
C SER A 65 -25.68 -2.57 -0.60
N ARG A 66 -25.95 -2.09 -1.82
CA ARG A 66 -25.94 -2.91 -3.05
C ARG A 66 -24.54 -3.49 -3.36
N LEU A 67 -23.47 -2.74 -3.04
CA LEU A 67 -22.10 -3.19 -3.31
C LEU A 67 -21.64 -4.27 -2.33
N LYS A 68 -22.18 -4.29 -1.11
CA LYS A 68 -21.77 -5.25 -0.05
C LYS A 68 -22.12 -6.70 -0.36
N ALA A 69 -23.05 -6.93 -1.29
CA ALA A 69 -23.44 -8.27 -1.76
C ALA A 69 -22.65 -8.74 -3.00
N ILE A 70 -21.82 -7.88 -3.58
CA ILE A 70 -21.01 -8.20 -4.75
C ILE A 70 -19.70 -8.84 -4.27
N PRO A 71 -19.19 -9.92 -4.91
CA PRO A 71 -17.88 -10.48 -4.61
C PRO A 71 -16.77 -9.44 -4.69
N LEU A 72 -15.90 -9.37 -3.70
CA LEU A 72 -14.76 -8.47 -3.68
C LEU A 72 -13.44 -9.25 -3.67
N LEU A 73 -12.57 -8.95 -4.63
CA LEU A 73 -11.24 -9.52 -4.76
C LEU A 73 -10.20 -8.49 -4.31
N ALA A 74 -9.39 -8.84 -3.31
CA ALA A 74 -8.30 -8.02 -2.80
C ALA A 74 -6.95 -8.68 -3.08
N VAL A 75 -5.90 -7.88 -3.30
CA VAL A 75 -4.54 -8.42 -3.46
C VAL A 75 -4.00 -8.94 -2.13
N GLY A 76 -4.18 -8.20 -1.04
CA GLY A 76 -3.54 -8.51 0.22
C GLY A 76 -4.49 -8.62 1.42
N PRO A 77 -4.00 -9.20 2.52
CA PRO A 77 -4.81 -9.46 3.73
C PRO A 77 -5.34 -8.18 4.38
N GLN A 78 -4.58 -7.07 4.33
CA GLN A 78 -5.03 -5.80 4.89
C GLN A 78 -6.25 -5.24 4.14
N SER A 79 -6.27 -5.36 2.80
CA SER A 79 -7.42 -4.93 1.99
C SER A 79 -8.65 -5.84 2.22
N LEU A 80 -8.41 -7.15 2.45
CA LEU A 80 -9.47 -8.07 2.83
C LEU A 80 -10.10 -7.70 4.17
N LEU A 81 -9.27 -7.45 5.19
CA LEU A 81 -9.74 -7.05 6.52
C LEU A 81 -10.60 -5.78 6.43
N THR A 82 -10.10 -4.76 5.74
CA THR A 82 -10.84 -3.51 5.54
C THR A 82 -12.16 -3.73 4.78
N ALA A 83 -12.18 -4.64 3.79
CA ALA A 83 -13.43 -4.98 3.10
C ALA A 83 -14.45 -5.62 4.04
N GLN A 84 -14.02 -6.53 4.90
CA GLN A 84 -14.88 -7.18 5.91
C GLN A 84 -15.42 -6.17 6.92
N GLU A 85 -14.57 -5.27 7.43
CA GLU A 85 -14.97 -4.18 8.33
C GLU A 85 -16.01 -3.24 7.69
N ASN A 86 -15.90 -3.00 6.37
CA ASN A 86 -16.89 -2.24 5.60
C ASN A 86 -18.17 -3.03 5.26
N GLY A 87 -18.25 -4.30 5.69
CA GLY A 87 -19.43 -5.15 5.55
C GLY A 87 -19.60 -5.84 4.21
N PHE A 88 -18.53 -6.01 3.41
CA PHE A 88 -18.55 -6.85 2.23
C PHE A 88 -18.67 -8.33 2.63
N LYS A 89 -19.76 -8.98 2.19
CA LYS A 89 -20.09 -10.35 2.62
C LYS A 89 -19.25 -11.42 1.94
N PHE A 90 -18.78 -11.16 0.73
CA PHE A 90 -18.07 -12.12 -0.12
C PHE A 90 -16.72 -11.53 -0.54
N ALA A 91 -15.89 -11.19 0.46
CA ALA A 91 -14.54 -10.69 0.22
C ALA A 91 -13.53 -11.82 0.34
N GLU A 92 -12.56 -11.86 -0.58
CA GLU A 92 -11.43 -12.80 -0.55
C GLU A 92 -10.14 -12.11 -0.96
N ALA A 93 -9.00 -12.59 -0.43
CA ALA A 93 -7.68 -12.11 -0.80
C ALA A 93 -6.97 -13.17 -1.66
N HIS A 94 -6.42 -12.72 -2.79
CA HIS A 94 -5.50 -13.49 -3.59
C HIS A 94 -4.10 -12.96 -3.33
N GLY A 95 -3.42 -13.60 -2.37
CA GLY A 95 -2.07 -13.24 -1.95
C GLY A 95 -1.08 -13.27 -3.12
N GLY A 96 -0.18 -12.29 -3.15
CA GLY A 96 0.84 -12.19 -4.16
C GLY A 96 0.85 -10.83 -4.83
N ASP A 97 0.35 -10.75 -6.05
CA ASP A 97 0.45 -9.57 -6.87
C ASP A 97 -0.81 -9.31 -7.73
N VAL A 98 -0.73 -8.26 -8.51
CA VAL A 98 -1.81 -7.80 -9.38
C VAL A 98 -2.07 -8.80 -10.53
N GLN A 99 -1.02 -9.48 -11.00
CA GLN A 99 -1.11 -10.50 -12.04
C GLN A 99 -1.89 -11.72 -11.55
N GLY A 100 -1.58 -12.19 -10.34
CA GLY A 100 -2.31 -13.29 -9.69
C GLY A 100 -3.79 -12.96 -9.47
N LEU A 101 -4.10 -11.74 -9.04
CA LEU A 101 -5.48 -11.29 -8.90
C LEU A 101 -6.23 -11.27 -10.24
N ALA A 102 -5.61 -10.74 -11.31
CA ALA A 102 -6.21 -10.70 -12.65
C ALA A 102 -6.43 -12.11 -13.23
N ALA A 103 -5.45 -13.00 -13.07
CA ALA A 103 -5.55 -14.40 -13.50
C ALA A 103 -6.67 -15.14 -12.75
N HIS A 104 -6.77 -14.95 -11.42
CA HIS A 104 -7.87 -15.52 -10.64
C HIS A 104 -9.24 -15.00 -11.10
N ALA A 105 -9.36 -13.68 -11.31
CA ALA A 105 -10.59 -13.09 -11.81
C ALA A 105 -10.99 -13.69 -13.17
N ALA A 106 -10.05 -13.84 -14.10
CA ALA A 106 -10.28 -14.43 -15.41
C ALA A 106 -10.69 -15.91 -15.35
N ALA A 107 -10.21 -16.66 -14.35
CA ALA A 107 -10.60 -18.05 -14.14
C ALA A 107 -12.00 -18.20 -13.51
N LYS A 108 -12.41 -17.23 -12.69
CA LYS A 108 -13.65 -17.32 -11.88
C LYS A 108 -14.85 -16.64 -12.52
N PHE A 109 -14.64 -15.59 -13.33
CA PHE A 109 -15.68 -14.74 -13.87
C PHE A 109 -15.66 -14.73 -15.40
N VAL A 110 -16.82 -14.41 -15.99
CA VAL A 110 -17.00 -14.40 -17.44
C VAL A 110 -17.22 -12.97 -17.92
N PRO A 111 -16.37 -12.41 -18.81
CA PRO A 111 -16.43 -11.00 -19.22
C PRO A 111 -17.81 -10.50 -19.68
N GLN A 112 -18.60 -11.37 -20.34
CA GLN A 112 -19.92 -11.02 -20.88
C GLN A 112 -21.03 -10.87 -19.83
N LYS A 113 -20.75 -11.23 -18.55
CA LYS A 113 -21.74 -11.15 -17.46
C LYS A 113 -21.86 -9.76 -16.83
N GLY A 114 -21.06 -8.80 -17.25
CA GLY A 114 -21.15 -7.42 -16.78
C GLY A 114 -19.78 -6.80 -16.48
N PRO A 115 -19.74 -5.50 -16.18
CA PRO A 115 -18.52 -4.80 -15.87
C PRO A 115 -17.94 -5.20 -14.51
N VAL A 116 -16.66 -4.84 -14.34
CA VAL A 116 -15.91 -4.97 -13.08
C VAL A 116 -15.75 -3.59 -12.47
N LEU A 117 -15.95 -3.46 -11.16
CA LEU A 117 -15.63 -2.24 -10.43
C LEU A 117 -14.21 -2.33 -9.86
N TYR A 118 -13.33 -1.44 -10.28
CA TYR A 118 -11.98 -1.34 -9.71
C TYR A 118 -11.88 -0.10 -8.81
N LEU A 119 -11.79 -0.31 -7.49
CA LEU A 119 -11.58 0.73 -6.50
C LEU A 119 -10.09 0.92 -6.26
N SER A 120 -9.57 2.12 -6.50
CA SER A 120 -8.12 2.38 -6.44
C SER A 120 -7.78 3.79 -5.95
N GLY A 121 -6.51 4.01 -5.62
CA GLY A 121 -5.93 5.36 -5.58
C GLY A 121 -5.68 5.91 -6.99
N ALA A 122 -5.38 7.20 -7.09
CA ALA A 122 -5.00 7.83 -8.35
C ALA A 122 -3.74 7.17 -8.94
N GLU A 123 -2.76 6.91 -8.10
CA GLU A 123 -1.53 6.21 -8.48
C GLU A 123 -1.56 4.76 -8.01
N THR A 124 -1.17 3.85 -8.88
CA THR A 124 -1.08 2.41 -8.63
C THR A 124 0.31 1.88 -8.96
N SER A 125 0.77 0.88 -8.23
CA SER A 125 2.09 0.26 -8.46
C SER A 125 2.13 -0.66 -9.68
N ALA A 126 0.96 -1.11 -10.14
CA ALA A 126 0.79 -1.95 -11.32
C ALA A 126 -0.59 -1.68 -11.94
N ASP A 127 -0.73 -1.96 -13.22
CA ASP A 127 -1.94 -1.66 -13.99
C ASP A 127 -2.92 -2.85 -14.00
N LEU A 128 -3.67 -3.02 -12.90
CA LEU A 128 -4.73 -4.03 -12.82
C LEU A 128 -5.83 -3.80 -13.88
N GLN A 129 -6.12 -2.53 -14.17
CA GLN A 129 -7.14 -2.20 -15.19
C GLN A 129 -6.75 -2.77 -16.55
N ALA A 130 -5.53 -2.54 -17.01
CA ALA A 130 -5.04 -3.07 -18.28
C ALA A 130 -5.05 -4.61 -18.31
N LEU A 131 -4.67 -5.27 -17.21
CA LEU A 131 -4.69 -6.73 -17.11
C LEU A 131 -6.12 -7.30 -17.23
N LEU A 132 -7.09 -6.71 -16.54
CA LEU A 132 -8.49 -7.13 -16.63
C LEU A 132 -9.09 -6.85 -18.01
N MET A 133 -8.77 -5.70 -18.60
CA MET A 133 -9.19 -5.38 -19.97
C MET A 133 -8.58 -6.34 -21.01
N ALA A 134 -7.33 -6.73 -20.86
CA ALA A 134 -6.68 -7.74 -21.70
C ALA A 134 -7.33 -9.13 -21.56
N ALA A 135 -7.90 -9.42 -20.37
CA ALA A 135 -8.70 -10.63 -20.15
C ALA A 135 -10.16 -10.50 -20.65
N GLY A 136 -10.52 -9.39 -21.31
CA GLY A 136 -11.82 -9.16 -21.94
C GLY A 136 -12.87 -8.48 -21.07
N PHE A 137 -12.55 -8.07 -19.83
CA PHE A 137 -13.49 -7.40 -18.93
C PHE A 137 -13.67 -5.92 -19.29
N ALA A 138 -14.89 -5.42 -19.24
CA ALA A 138 -15.17 -3.98 -19.13
C ALA A 138 -14.89 -3.55 -17.69
N VAL A 139 -14.00 -2.55 -17.51
CA VAL A 139 -13.55 -2.11 -16.17
C VAL A 139 -13.99 -0.68 -15.92
N GLU A 140 -14.79 -0.48 -14.88
CA GLU A 140 -15.11 0.83 -14.32
C GLU A 140 -14.15 1.11 -13.17
N ARG A 141 -13.20 2.03 -13.36
CA ARG A 141 -12.24 2.41 -12.33
C ARG A 141 -12.70 3.65 -11.61
N ILE A 142 -12.87 3.54 -10.30
CA ILE A 142 -13.19 4.68 -9.42
C ILE A 142 -11.97 4.98 -8.55
N ILE A 143 -11.49 6.21 -8.65
CA ILE A 143 -10.40 6.72 -7.83
C ILE A 143 -11.01 7.29 -6.55
N THR A 144 -10.70 6.67 -5.41
CA THR A 144 -11.30 7.03 -4.12
C THR A 144 -10.38 7.88 -3.24
N TYR A 145 -9.07 7.95 -3.57
CA TYR A 145 -8.11 8.76 -2.84
C TYR A 145 -6.90 9.15 -3.70
N ASP A 146 -6.22 10.19 -3.25
CA ASP A 146 -4.89 10.59 -3.71
C ASP A 146 -3.85 10.31 -2.63
N ALA A 147 -2.64 9.90 -3.03
CA ALA A 147 -1.49 9.82 -2.16
C ALA A 147 -0.56 10.99 -2.47
N VAL A 148 -0.72 12.10 -1.75
CA VAL A 148 0.07 13.33 -1.97
C VAL A 148 1.40 13.26 -1.22
N ILE A 149 2.44 13.88 -1.81
CA ILE A 149 3.75 13.92 -1.18
C ILE A 149 3.67 14.80 0.07
N GLN A 150 4.21 14.28 1.17
CA GLN A 150 4.37 15.00 2.43
C GLN A 150 5.86 15.00 2.81
N ARG A 151 6.32 16.11 3.36
CA ARG A 151 7.66 16.21 3.95
C ARG A 151 7.52 16.18 5.47
N PRO A 152 8.28 15.32 6.17
CA PRO A 152 8.37 15.39 7.64
C PRO A 152 8.94 16.73 8.08
N ASP A 153 8.44 17.26 9.19
CA ASP A 153 8.85 18.60 9.69
C ASP A 153 10.32 18.67 10.10
N ASP A 154 10.86 17.59 10.67
CA ASP A 154 12.25 17.51 11.16
C ASP A 154 12.93 16.21 10.72
N ILE A 155 13.28 16.13 9.45
CA ILE A 155 13.98 14.97 8.90
C ILE A 155 15.41 14.85 9.44
N GLU A 156 16.06 15.95 9.78
CA GLU A 156 17.44 15.93 10.30
C GLU A 156 17.49 15.23 11.66
N SER A 157 16.61 15.58 12.59
CA SER A 157 16.49 14.91 13.88
C SER A 157 16.00 13.45 13.75
N ALA A 158 15.15 13.17 12.78
CA ALA A 158 14.69 11.81 12.52
C ALA A 158 15.86 10.89 12.13
N VAL A 159 16.70 11.34 11.18
CA VAL A 159 17.86 10.57 10.68
C VAL A 159 18.98 10.47 11.71
N LYS A 160 19.15 11.50 12.55
CA LYS A 160 20.21 11.52 13.57
C LYS A 160 19.99 10.42 14.61
N GLY A 161 20.88 9.42 14.60
CA GLY A 161 20.83 8.29 15.54
C GLY A 161 19.71 7.29 15.26
N ALA A 162 19.19 7.26 14.04
CA ALA A 162 18.32 6.19 13.59
C ALA A 162 19.13 4.90 13.34
N ASP A 163 18.64 3.78 13.84
CA ASP A 163 19.21 2.45 13.59
C ASP A 163 18.64 1.84 12.30
N GLY A 164 17.40 2.20 11.93
CA GLY A 164 16.77 1.66 10.75
C GLY A 164 15.64 2.51 10.17
N VAL A 165 15.37 2.29 8.89
CA VAL A 165 14.29 2.92 8.12
C VAL A 165 13.39 1.85 7.52
N LEU A 166 12.09 1.92 7.76
CA LEU A 166 11.10 0.98 7.24
C LEU A 166 10.47 1.53 5.96
N LEU A 167 10.62 0.81 4.84
CA LEU A 167 10.15 1.20 3.53
C LEU A 167 9.22 0.13 2.92
N TYR A 168 7.99 0.54 2.59
CA TYR A 168 6.92 -0.35 2.19
C TYR A 168 6.58 -0.31 0.69
N SER A 169 7.14 0.64 -0.06
CA SER A 169 6.91 0.74 -1.50
C SER A 169 8.12 1.33 -2.24
N PRO A 170 8.30 1.00 -3.54
CA PRO A 170 9.33 1.64 -4.35
C PRO A 170 9.16 3.16 -4.46
N ARG A 171 7.91 3.64 -4.43
CA ARG A 171 7.61 5.09 -4.42
C ARG A 171 8.14 5.75 -3.15
N SER A 172 7.83 5.19 -1.97
CA SER A 172 8.34 5.71 -0.70
C SER A 172 9.87 5.69 -0.63
N ALA A 173 10.50 4.64 -1.20
CA ALA A 173 11.95 4.56 -1.26
C ALA A 173 12.57 5.68 -2.14
N ARG A 174 11.98 5.97 -3.30
CA ARG A 174 12.43 7.10 -4.14
C ARG A 174 12.21 8.43 -3.45
N LEU A 175 11.02 8.67 -2.88
CA LEU A 175 10.73 9.90 -2.14
C LEU A 175 11.68 10.11 -0.95
N TRP A 176 12.06 9.02 -0.27
CA TRP A 176 13.06 9.07 0.78
C TRP A 176 14.42 9.52 0.24
N CYS A 177 14.90 8.94 -0.86
CA CYS A 177 16.16 9.34 -1.49
C CYS A 177 16.14 10.81 -1.92
N ASP A 178 15.05 11.27 -2.53
CA ASP A 178 14.89 12.66 -2.97
C ASP A 178 14.89 13.63 -1.78
N LEU A 179 14.23 13.26 -0.69
CA LEU A 179 14.20 14.03 0.56
C LEU A 179 15.60 14.11 1.18
N ILE A 180 16.31 13.00 1.29
CA ILE A 180 17.67 12.93 1.85
C ILE A 180 18.62 13.78 1.00
N ALA A 181 18.60 13.65 -0.32
CA ALA A 181 19.45 14.42 -1.23
C ALA A 181 19.14 15.92 -1.14
N SER A 182 17.86 16.32 -1.17
CA SER A 182 17.47 17.74 -1.07
C SER A 182 17.75 18.35 0.30
N SER A 183 17.98 17.53 1.33
CA SER A 183 18.33 17.97 2.70
C SER A 183 19.83 17.90 3.01
N GLY A 184 20.68 17.41 2.08
CA GLY A 184 22.12 17.25 2.28
C GLY A 184 22.48 16.21 3.35
N LEU A 185 21.65 15.18 3.52
CA LEU A 185 21.78 14.21 4.62
C LEU A 185 22.33 12.85 4.15
N GLU A 186 22.86 12.71 2.92
CA GLU A 186 23.27 11.45 2.32
C GLU A 186 24.30 10.68 3.18
N ARG A 187 25.25 11.39 3.77
CA ARG A 187 26.26 10.77 4.66
C ARG A 187 25.61 10.16 5.90
N ARG A 188 24.64 10.87 6.51
CA ARG A 188 23.93 10.37 7.70
C ARG A 188 22.99 9.23 7.37
N ALA A 189 22.30 9.34 6.24
CA ALA A 189 21.37 8.31 5.77
C ALA A 189 22.05 7.03 5.28
N ALA A 190 23.37 7.02 5.10
CA ALA A 190 24.11 5.79 4.78
C ALA A 190 24.34 4.88 6.01
N ALA A 191 24.14 5.37 7.23
CA ALA A 191 24.41 4.62 8.45
C ALA A 191 23.29 3.63 8.87
N PRO A 192 21.97 3.98 8.79
CA PRO A 192 20.89 3.07 9.20
C PRO A 192 20.78 1.86 8.26
N ILE A 193 20.13 0.79 8.78
CA ILE A 193 19.70 -0.35 7.96
C ILE A 193 18.34 -0.02 7.34
N TYR A 194 18.19 -0.30 6.04
CA TYR A 194 16.92 -0.12 5.31
C TYR A 194 16.15 -1.43 5.25
N TYR A 195 15.03 -1.50 5.96
CA TYR A 195 14.14 -2.64 5.98
C TYR A 195 13.11 -2.46 4.85
N CYS A 196 13.17 -3.33 3.86
CA CYS A 196 12.41 -3.21 2.61
C CYS A 196 11.36 -4.31 2.51
N LEU A 197 10.12 -3.95 2.21
CA LEU A 197 9.02 -4.90 2.06
C LEU A 197 9.24 -5.90 0.91
N SER A 198 10.03 -5.54 -0.10
CA SER A 198 10.32 -6.39 -1.26
C SER A 198 11.62 -5.99 -1.96
N GLU A 199 12.10 -6.84 -2.84
CA GLU A 199 13.24 -6.56 -3.72
C GLU A 199 13.06 -5.29 -4.57
N ASN A 200 11.83 -5.01 -5.03
CA ASN A 200 11.54 -3.81 -5.80
C ASN A 200 11.69 -2.52 -4.96
N VAL A 201 11.43 -2.59 -3.66
CA VAL A 201 11.70 -1.48 -2.72
C VAL A 201 13.20 -1.30 -2.55
N ALA A 202 13.94 -2.39 -2.34
CA ALA A 202 15.39 -2.36 -2.14
C ALA A 202 16.14 -1.84 -3.38
N LYS A 203 15.68 -2.20 -4.60
CA LYS A 203 16.23 -1.70 -5.86
C LYS A 203 16.09 -0.19 -6.07
N ALA A 204 15.12 0.44 -5.40
CA ALA A 204 14.92 1.88 -5.48
C ALA A 204 15.86 2.70 -4.57
N LEU A 205 16.68 2.04 -3.77
CA LEU A 205 17.67 2.66 -2.88
C LEU A 205 19.08 2.57 -3.46
N PRO A 206 20.01 3.49 -3.09
CA PRO A 206 21.41 3.42 -3.46
C PRO A 206 22.03 2.06 -3.15
N ALA A 207 22.88 1.54 -4.06
CA ALA A 207 23.52 0.22 -3.90
C ALA A 207 24.39 0.14 -2.64
N THR A 208 24.99 1.27 -2.24
CA THR A 208 25.90 1.40 -1.08
C THR A 208 25.21 1.33 0.28
N TRP A 209 23.88 1.48 0.35
CA TRP A 209 23.15 1.45 1.62
C TRP A 209 22.88 0.01 2.06
N GLN A 210 22.97 -0.24 3.37
CA GLN A 210 22.65 -1.56 3.93
C GLN A 210 21.16 -1.83 3.89
N LYS A 211 20.77 -2.99 3.34
CA LYS A 211 19.35 -3.36 3.14
C LYS A 211 19.08 -4.73 3.70
N ARG A 212 17.89 -4.90 4.26
CA ARG A 212 17.29 -6.20 4.57
C ARG A 212 15.93 -6.27 3.89
N VAL A 213 15.63 -7.37 3.21
CA VAL A 213 14.40 -7.55 2.44
C VAL A 213 13.53 -8.61 3.10
N ALA A 214 12.25 -8.31 3.25
CA ALA A 214 11.28 -9.25 3.79
C ALA A 214 11.12 -10.46 2.85
N LYS A 215 10.96 -11.66 3.43
CA LYS A 215 10.80 -12.91 2.66
C LYS A 215 9.48 -12.93 1.89
N THR A 216 8.44 -12.34 2.46
CA THR A 216 7.12 -12.16 1.86
C THR A 216 6.70 -10.70 2.00
N PRO A 217 5.91 -10.12 1.06
CA PRO A 217 5.57 -8.70 1.09
C PRO A 217 4.43 -8.39 2.07
N ASP A 218 4.64 -8.73 3.33
CA ASP A 218 3.69 -8.47 4.42
C ASP A 218 4.36 -7.88 5.66
N GLU A 219 3.55 -7.31 6.56
CA GLU A 219 4.04 -6.63 7.75
C GLU A 219 4.72 -7.59 8.75
N ALA A 220 4.25 -8.83 8.85
CA ALA A 220 4.83 -9.80 9.76
C ALA A 220 6.27 -10.16 9.35
N ALA A 221 6.49 -10.38 8.04
CA ALA A 221 7.83 -10.63 7.49
C ALA A 221 8.75 -9.41 7.62
N MET A 222 8.20 -8.18 7.51
CA MET A 222 8.97 -6.96 7.78
C MET A 222 9.41 -6.87 9.24
N LEU A 223 8.51 -7.15 10.17
CA LEU A 223 8.81 -7.12 11.60
C LEU A 223 9.80 -8.22 12.02
N ALA A 224 9.77 -9.39 11.36
CA ALA A 224 10.73 -10.47 11.60
C ALA A 224 12.18 -10.13 11.16
N LEU A 225 12.39 -9.07 10.39
CA LEU A 225 13.75 -8.59 10.06
C LEU A 225 14.43 -7.84 11.21
N LEU A 226 13.66 -7.45 12.23
CA LEU A 226 14.12 -6.65 13.37
C LEU A 226 14.64 -7.53 14.52
N ASP A 227 14.27 -8.81 14.49
CA ASP A 227 14.74 -9.84 15.44
C ASP A 227 16.11 -10.37 14.97
#